data_5e8de265c0c84671afa529834d229860
#
_entry.id   5e8de265c0c84671afa529834d229860
#
_cell.length_a   1.000
_cell.length_b   1.000
_cell.length_c   1.000
_cell.angle_alpha   90.00
_cell.angle_beta   90.00
_cell.angle_gamma   90.00
#
_symmetry.space_group_name_H-M   'P 1'
#
loop_
_entity.id
_entity.type
_entity.pdbx_description
1 polymer ?
#
loop_
_entity_poly.entity_id
_entity_poly.type
_entity_poly.pdbx_seq_one_letter_code
_entity_poly.pdbx_strand_id
1 'polypeptide(L)'
;MKVAVLGAAGGIGQPLSMILKNNLPAGSKLSLFDVAPFTPGVATDLSHIPTDVTVDGFTGDDLTKALDGADVVVIPAGVARKPGMTRDDLFNINASIIANLVRNCAKTCPKACICIITNPVNSTVPLAAEVLKAEGVYD
;
A
#
# COMPACT_ATOMS: atom_id res chain seq x y z
N MET A 1 7.75 -0.69 14.87
CA MET A 1 6.52 -0.74 14.08
C MET A 1 6.83 -1.19 12.65
N LYS A 2 5.89 -1.83 11.98
CA LYS A 2 6.02 -2.20 10.56
C LYS A 2 4.99 -1.46 9.72
N VAL A 3 5.46 -0.77 8.68
CA VAL A 3 4.63 -0.07 7.71
C VAL A 3 4.76 -0.75 6.35
N ALA A 4 3.64 -1.09 5.72
CA ALA A 4 3.61 -1.61 4.36
C ALA A 4 3.06 -0.55 3.39
N VAL A 5 3.70 -0.38 2.24
CA VAL A 5 3.25 0.51 1.17
C VAL A 5 2.87 -0.35 -0.04
N LEU A 6 1.60 -0.32 -0.42
CA LEU A 6 1.07 -1.07 -1.56
C LEU A 6 0.87 -0.14 -2.75
N GLY A 7 1.68 -0.32 -3.78
CA GLY A 7 1.84 0.60 -4.90
C GLY A 7 3.13 1.42 -4.78
N ALA A 8 4.16 0.83 -4.18
CA ALA A 8 5.40 1.50 -3.81
C ALA A 8 6.28 1.92 -5.00
N ALA A 9 6.12 1.30 -6.16
CA ALA A 9 6.89 1.62 -7.37
C ALA A 9 6.27 2.75 -8.22
N GLY A 10 5.07 3.20 -7.86
CA GLY A 10 4.37 4.27 -8.57
C GLY A 10 4.92 5.68 -8.27
N GLY A 11 4.41 6.66 -9.01
CA GLY A 11 4.84 8.07 -8.88
C GLY A 11 4.53 8.71 -7.53
N ILE A 12 3.58 8.20 -6.77
CA ILE A 12 3.31 8.59 -5.38
C ILE A 12 4.02 7.66 -4.41
N GLY A 13 4.05 6.35 -4.71
CA GLY A 13 4.61 5.34 -3.83
C GLY A 13 6.10 5.54 -3.54
N GLN A 14 6.90 5.86 -4.55
CA GLN A 14 8.36 6.05 -4.38
C GLN A 14 8.70 7.23 -3.47
N PRO A 15 8.23 8.48 -3.71
CA PRO A 15 8.53 9.59 -2.82
C PRO A 15 7.92 9.42 -1.43
N LEU A 16 6.73 8.82 -1.31
CA LEU A 16 6.13 8.49 -0.02
C LEU A 16 7.02 7.52 0.77
N SER A 17 7.51 6.47 0.12
CA SER A 17 8.40 5.49 0.74
C SER A 17 9.71 6.13 1.22
N MET A 18 10.25 7.08 0.47
CA MET A 18 11.43 7.85 0.87
C MET A 18 11.15 8.70 2.13
N ILE A 19 10.00 9.36 2.18
CA ILE A 19 9.60 10.15 3.35
C ILE A 19 9.46 9.24 4.58
N LEU A 20 8.83 8.07 4.43
CA LEU A 20 8.69 7.10 5.51
C LEU A 20 10.05 6.57 5.98
N LYS A 21 10.96 6.25 5.05
CA LYS A 21 12.32 5.79 5.40
C LYS A 21 13.08 6.83 6.25
N ASN A 22 12.88 8.13 5.96
CA ASN A 22 13.53 9.20 6.69
C ASN A 22 12.90 9.52 8.05
N ASN A 23 11.60 9.25 8.23
CA ASN A 23 10.84 9.78 9.37
C ASN A 23 10.25 8.72 10.31
N LEU A 24 10.23 7.45 9.93
CA LEU A 24 9.76 6.40 10.83
C LEU A 24 10.69 6.26 12.06
N PRO A 25 10.15 5.87 13.23
CA PRO A 25 10.97 5.64 14.40
C PRO A 25 12.09 4.61 14.14
N ALA A 26 13.23 4.81 14.79
CA ALA A 26 14.36 3.88 14.73
C ALA A 26 13.92 2.43 15.06
N GLY A 27 14.44 1.45 14.35
CA GLY A 27 14.08 0.06 14.48
C GLY A 27 12.78 -0.34 13.75
N SER A 28 12.11 0.59 13.06
CA SER A 28 10.92 0.28 12.24
C SER A 28 11.30 -0.51 10.98
N LYS A 29 10.29 -1.20 10.44
CA LYS A 29 10.40 -1.93 9.18
C LYS A 29 9.47 -1.30 8.15
N LEU A 30 9.98 -1.09 6.93
CA LEU A 30 9.25 -0.58 5.79
C LEU A 30 9.19 -1.68 4.72
N SER A 31 8.00 -2.18 4.44
CA SER A 31 7.76 -3.18 3.39
C SER A 31 7.15 -2.52 2.18
N LEU A 32 7.80 -2.64 1.04
CA LEU A 32 7.35 -2.05 -0.23
C LEU A 32 6.81 -3.16 -1.12
N PHE A 33 5.59 -3.02 -1.59
CA PHE A 33 4.97 -3.94 -2.54
C PHE A 33 4.44 -3.19 -3.76
N ASP A 34 4.66 -3.77 -4.93
CA ASP A 34 4.03 -3.38 -6.19
C ASP A 34 4.02 -4.56 -7.15
N VAL A 35 3.17 -4.51 -8.17
CA VAL A 35 3.18 -5.47 -9.28
C VAL A 35 4.36 -5.25 -10.24
N ALA A 36 4.99 -4.08 -10.18
CA ALA A 36 6.15 -3.76 -10.98
C ALA A 36 7.36 -4.62 -10.57
N PRO A 37 8.02 -5.30 -11.50
CA PRO A 37 9.11 -6.24 -11.18
C PRO A 37 10.36 -5.59 -10.60
N PHE A 38 10.50 -4.27 -10.75
CA PHE A 38 11.64 -3.52 -10.22
C PHE A 38 11.43 -3.04 -8.76
N THR A 39 10.33 -3.38 -8.11
CA THR A 39 10.04 -2.98 -6.72
C THR A 39 11.14 -3.34 -5.72
N PRO A 40 11.76 -4.54 -5.78
CA PRO A 40 12.93 -4.83 -4.94
C PRO A 40 14.09 -3.85 -5.14
N GLY A 41 14.28 -3.37 -6.37
CA GLY A 41 15.29 -2.34 -6.69
C GLY A 41 14.98 -0.99 -6.01
N VAL A 42 13.72 -0.59 -5.95
CA VAL A 42 13.28 0.61 -5.22
C VAL A 42 13.63 0.49 -3.73
N ALA A 43 13.36 -0.67 -3.14
CA ALA A 43 13.71 -0.93 -1.74
C ALA A 43 15.22 -0.90 -1.50
N THR A 44 15.99 -1.51 -2.39
CA THR A 44 17.45 -1.49 -2.32
C THR A 44 18.00 -0.07 -2.38
N ASP A 45 17.48 0.75 -3.29
CA ASP A 45 17.86 2.16 -3.41
C ASP A 45 17.58 2.94 -2.11
N LEU A 46 16.38 2.80 -1.55
CA LEU A 46 16.01 3.45 -0.29
C LEU A 46 16.80 2.93 0.91
N SER A 47 17.27 1.68 0.88
CA SER A 47 18.05 1.08 1.96
C SER A 47 19.38 1.80 2.19
N HIS A 48 19.88 2.55 1.20
CA HIS A 48 21.10 3.35 1.30
C HIS A 48 20.92 4.63 2.12
N ILE A 49 19.70 5.05 2.43
CA ILE A 49 19.45 6.18 3.31
C ILE A 49 19.87 5.79 4.75
N PRO A 50 20.75 6.55 5.40
CA PRO A 50 21.38 6.14 6.66
C PRO A 50 20.46 6.38 7.88
N THR A 51 19.29 5.80 7.89
CA THR A 51 18.37 5.76 9.04
C THR A 51 18.24 4.33 9.56
N ASP A 52 17.92 4.17 10.83
CA ASP A 52 17.70 2.87 11.46
C ASP A 52 16.28 2.33 11.16
N VAL A 53 15.92 2.33 9.88
CA VAL A 53 14.69 1.75 9.34
C VAL A 53 15.07 0.75 8.26
N THR A 54 14.70 -0.51 8.42
CA THR A 54 14.96 -1.52 7.39
C THR A 54 13.92 -1.43 6.27
N VAL A 55 14.34 -1.63 5.02
CA VAL A 55 13.45 -1.60 3.85
C VAL A 55 13.57 -2.91 3.08
N ASP A 56 12.43 -3.56 2.84
CA ASP A 56 12.32 -4.75 2.02
C ASP A 56 11.34 -4.51 0.87
N GLY A 57 11.65 -5.03 -0.31
CA GLY A 57 10.81 -4.90 -1.51
C GLY A 57 10.26 -6.25 -1.93
N PHE A 58 8.99 -6.25 -2.29
CA PHE A 58 8.23 -7.44 -2.71
C PHE A 58 7.45 -7.15 -3.98
N THR A 59 7.25 -8.16 -4.81
CA THR A 59 6.48 -8.07 -6.05
C THR A 59 5.80 -9.40 -6.36
N GLY A 60 4.95 -9.44 -7.36
CA GLY A 60 4.27 -10.66 -7.81
C GLY A 60 3.36 -11.25 -6.74
N ASP A 61 3.61 -12.49 -6.36
CA ASP A 61 2.78 -13.25 -5.40
C ASP A 61 3.18 -13.02 -3.93
N ASP A 62 4.15 -12.16 -3.67
CA ASP A 62 4.70 -11.94 -2.33
C ASP A 62 3.96 -10.88 -1.51
N LEU A 63 2.73 -10.51 -1.88
CA LEU A 63 1.90 -9.56 -1.13
C LEU A 63 1.72 -9.96 0.33
N THR A 64 1.48 -11.24 0.59
CA THR A 64 1.33 -11.76 1.96
C THR A 64 2.58 -11.52 2.80
N LYS A 65 3.77 -11.72 2.22
CA LYS A 65 5.04 -11.45 2.90
C LYS A 65 5.22 -9.98 3.24
N ALA A 66 4.82 -9.09 2.33
CA ALA A 66 4.86 -7.65 2.56
C ALA A 66 3.93 -7.23 3.72
N LEU A 67 2.74 -7.83 3.82
CA LEU A 67 1.72 -7.52 4.80
C LEU A 67 1.92 -8.18 6.16
N ASP A 68 2.65 -9.30 6.23
CA ASP A 68 2.82 -10.06 7.47
C ASP A 68 3.38 -9.19 8.60
N GLY A 69 2.65 -9.12 9.70
CA GLY A 69 3.01 -8.32 10.87
C GLY A 69 2.95 -6.80 10.67
N ALA A 70 2.27 -6.30 9.63
CA ALA A 70 2.12 -4.87 9.42
C ALA A 70 1.21 -4.24 10.49
N ASP A 71 1.64 -3.11 11.04
CA ASP A 71 0.85 -2.27 11.95
C ASP A 71 0.06 -1.21 11.19
N VAL A 72 0.64 -0.71 10.10
CA VAL A 72 0.03 0.30 9.22
C VAL A 72 0.23 -0.12 7.76
N VAL A 73 -0.82 -0.02 6.97
CA VAL A 73 -0.78 -0.26 5.52
C VAL A 73 -1.20 1.00 4.79
N VAL A 74 -0.33 1.52 3.94
CA VAL A 74 -0.61 2.71 3.11
C VAL A 74 -0.80 2.25 1.66
N ILE A 75 -1.90 2.67 1.03
CA ILE A 75 -2.29 2.19 -0.30
C ILE A 75 -2.38 3.35 -1.29
N PRO A 76 -1.28 3.73 -1.94
CA PRO A 76 -1.30 4.60 -3.11
C PRO A 76 -1.53 3.85 -4.43
N ALA A 77 -1.70 2.52 -4.39
CA ALA A 77 -1.90 1.68 -5.57
C ALA A 77 -3.13 2.09 -6.37
N GLY A 78 -3.04 2.00 -7.68
CA GLY A 78 -4.12 2.29 -8.60
C GLY A 78 -3.63 2.98 -9.86
N VAL A 79 -4.55 3.26 -10.78
CA VAL A 79 -4.23 4.01 -11.99
C VAL A 79 -4.51 5.50 -11.78
N ALA A 80 -3.68 6.34 -12.39
CA ALA A 80 -3.89 7.78 -12.41
C ALA A 80 -5.03 8.15 -13.38
N ARG A 81 -5.73 9.24 -13.07
CA ARG A 81 -6.76 9.78 -13.96
C ARG A 81 -6.14 10.21 -15.29
N LYS A 82 -6.67 9.70 -16.38
CA LYS A 82 -6.28 10.07 -17.75
C LYS A 82 -7.22 11.15 -18.30
N PRO A 83 -6.77 11.98 -19.27
CA PRO A 83 -7.64 12.92 -19.94
C PRO A 83 -8.89 12.23 -20.52
N GLY A 84 -10.06 12.85 -20.33
CA GLY A 84 -11.35 12.31 -20.78
C GLY A 84 -11.98 11.29 -19.82
N MET A 85 -11.30 10.86 -18.78
CA MET A 85 -11.81 9.93 -17.76
C MET A 85 -12.62 10.68 -16.72
N THR A 86 -13.83 10.19 -16.42
CA THR A 86 -14.66 10.68 -15.31
C THR A 86 -14.17 10.10 -13.98
N ARG A 87 -14.67 10.64 -12.85
CA ARG A 87 -14.40 10.06 -11.53
C ARG A 87 -15.02 8.67 -11.39
N ASP A 88 -16.16 8.43 -12.00
CA ASP A 88 -16.82 7.12 -11.99
C ASP A 88 -16.02 6.09 -12.80
N ASP A 89 -15.45 6.47 -13.93
CA ASP A 89 -14.54 5.61 -14.69
C ASP A 89 -13.32 5.23 -13.87
N LEU A 90 -12.72 6.20 -13.19
CA LEU A 90 -11.57 5.97 -12.32
C LEU A 90 -11.93 5.05 -11.15
N PHE A 91 -13.09 5.24 -10.52
CA PHE A 91 -13.58 4.38 -9.45
C PHE A 91 -13.76 2.94 -9.93
N ASN A 92 -14.38 2.73 -11.09
CA ASN A 92 -14.60 1.39 -11.63
C ASN A 92 -13.29 0.61 -11.84
N ILE A 93 -12.23 1.29 -12.26
CA ILE A 93 -10.91 0.68 -12.44
C ILE A 93 -10.25 0.42 -11.07
N ASN A 94 -10.22 1.40 -10.20
CA ASN A 94 -9.51 1.31 -8.92
C ASN A 94 -10.24 0.50 -7.86
N ALA A 95 -11.58 0.34 -7.97
CA ALA A 95 -12.38 -0.41 -7.00
C ALA A 95 -11.93 -1.87 -6.87
N SER A 96 -11.67 -2.55 -7.97
CA SER A 96 -11.21 -3.94 -7.95
C SER A 96 -9.82 -4.08 -7.34
N ILE A 97 -8.93 -3.13 -7.61
CA ILE A 97 -7.58 -3.10 -7.05
C ILE A 97 -7.66 -2.93 -5.52
N ILE A 98 -8.41 -1.94 -5.05
CA ILE A 98 -8.59 -1.68 -3.61
C ILE A 98 -9.26 -2.86 -2.92
N ALA A 99 -10.34 -3.40 -3.48
CA ALA A 99 -11.04 -4.53 -2.90
C ALA A 99 -10.11 -5.75 -2.72
N ASN A 100 -9.26 -6.03 -3.71
CA ASN A 100 -8.31 -7.13 -3.62
C ASN A 100 -7.23 -6.88 -2.55
N LEU A 101 -6.62 -5.69 -2.54
CA LEU A 101 -5.58 -5.35 -1.58
C LEU A 101 -6.12 -5.35 -0.14
N VAL A 102 -7.28 -4.76 0.10
CA VAL A 102 -7.90 -4.71 1.44
C VAL A 102 -8.33 -6.10 1.92
N ARG A 103 -8.82 -6.96 1.01
CA ARG A 103 -9.12 -8.36 1.36
C ARG A 103 -7.86 -9.12 1.80
N ASN A 104 -6.73 -8.89 1.15
CA ASN A 104 -5.46 -9.47 1.59
C ASN A 104 -5.01 -8.90 2.94
N CYS A 105 -5.21 -7.60 3.20
CA CYS A 105 -4.96 -7.01 4.52
C CYS A 105 -5.82 -7.67 5.60
N ALA A 106 -7.11 -7.85 5.33
CA ALA A 106 -8.04 -8.50 6.26
C ALA A 106 -7.58 -9.91 6.67
N LYS A 107 -7.01 -10.65 5.73
CA LYS A 107 -6.54 -12.02 5.97
C LYS A 107 -5.17 -12.09 6.64
N THR A 108 -4.29 -11.15 6.36
CA THR A 108 -2.87 -11.22 6.76
C THR A 108 -2.56 -10.33 7.96
N CYS A 109 -3.11 -9.11 7.99
CA CYS A 109 -2.87 -8.14 9.07
C CYS A 109 -4.19 -7.46 9.50
N PRO A 110 -5.15 -8.22 10.06
CA PRO A 110 -6.51 -7.73 10.32
C PRO A 110 -6.60 -6.58 11.32
N LYS A 111 -5.55 -6.36 12.12
CA LYS A 111 -5.49 -5.27 13.11
C LYS A 111 -4.73 -4.05 12.62
N ALA A 112 -4.21 -4.07 11.39
CA ALA A 112 -3.47 -2.95 10.84
C ALA A 112 -4.39 -1.75 10.56
N CYS A 113 -3.88 -0.55 10.82
CA CYS A 113 -4.53 0.68 10.35
C CYS A 113 -4.33 0.81 8.83
N ILE A 114 -5.41 0.97 8.07
CA ILE A 114 -5.34 1.08 6.62
C ILE A 114 -5.54 2.53 6.20
N CYS A 115 -4.55 3.08 5.49
CA CYS A 115 -4.53 4.46 4.98
C CYS A 115 -4.64 4.43 3.45
N ILE A 116 -5.78 4.83 2.91
CA ILE A 116 -6.03 4.82 1.47
C ILE A 116 -5.73 6.17 0.85
N ILE A 117 -4.88 6.18 -0.18
CA ILE A 117 -4.56 7.37 -0.99
C ILE A 117 -5.22 7.26 -2.37
N THR A 118 -5.53 6.07 -2.81
CA THR A 118 -6.10 5.76 -4.13
C THR A 118 -7.39 6.53 -4.41
N ASN A 119 -7.41 7.29 -5.48
CA ASN A 119 -8.57 8.08 -5.89
C ASN A 119 -9.58 7.27 -6.74
N PRO A 120 -10.87 7.62 -6.66
CA PRO A 120 -11.49 8.68 -5.86
C PRO A 120 -11.64 8.28 -4.38
N VAL A 121 -10.91 8.93 -3.49
CA VAL A 121 -10.77 8.52 -2.08
C VAL A 121 -12.11 8.51 -1.32
N ASN A 122 -13.02 9.42 -1.63
CA ASN A 122 -14.35 9.46 -1.04
C ASN A 122 -15.22 8.23 -1.37
N SER A 123 -14.83 7.44 -2.37
CA SER A 123 -15.49 6.20 -2.76
C SER A 123 -14.67 4.96 -2.40
N THR A 124 -13.34 5.05 -2.49
CA THR A 124 -12.46 3.91 -2.18
C THR A 124 -12.40 3.60 -0.68
N VAL A 125 -12.50 4.62 0.19
CA VAL A 125 -12.53 4.41 1.65
C VAL A 125 -13.80 3.69 2.10
N PRO A 126 -15.02 4.11 1.71
CA PRO A 126 -16.23 3.32 2.01
C PRO A 126 -16.18 1.91 1.44
N LEU A 127 -15.64 1.73 0.24
CA LEU A 127 -15.47 0.41 -0.36
C LEU A 127 -14.56 -0.49 0.52
N ALA A 128 -13.45 0.03 0.99
CA ALA A 128 -12.56 -0.69 1.89
C ALA A 128 -13.26 -1.08 3.19
N ALA A 129 -14.05 -0.19 3.78
CA ALA A 129 -14.85 -0.49 4.97
C ALA A 129 -15.82 -1.64 4.71
N GLU A 130 -16.52 -1.65 3.58
CA GLU A 130 -17.44 -2.74 3.23
C GLU A 130 -16.72 -4.07 3.02
N VAL A 131 -15.53 -4.06 2.41
CA VAL A 131 -14.70 -5.26 2.28
C VAL A 131 -14.28 -5.80 3.65
N LEU A 132 -13.83 -4.93 4.57
CA LEU A 132 -13.44 -5.34 5.92
C LEU A 132 -14.63 -5.88 6.72
N LYS A 133 -15.83 -5.29 6.57
CA LYS A 133 -17.06 -5.81 7.16
C LYS A 133 -17.41 -7.20 6.64
N ALA A 134 -17.32 -7.39 5.32
CA ALA A 134 -17.57 -8.68 4.68
C ALA A 134 -16.60 -9.79 5.15
N GLU A 135 -15.36 -9.41 5.44
CA GLU A 135 -14.34 -10.32 5.99
C GLU A 135 -14.43 -10.45 7.53
N GLY A 136 -15.33 -9.71 8.20
CA GLY A 136 -15.58 -9.81 9.64
C GLY A 136 -14.50 -9.18 10.54
N VAL A 137 -13.70 -8.27 10.00
CA VAL A 137 -12.55 -7.66 10.71
C VAL A 137 -12.63 -6.12 10.76
N TYR A 138 -13.77 -5.54 10.42
CA TYR A 138 -13.95 -4.09 10.49
C TYR A 138 -14.03 -3.62 11.94
N ASP A 139 -13.18 -2.64 12.30
CA ASP A 139 -13.12 -1.98 13.59
C ASP A 139 -13.17 -0.45 13.43
#